data_f05be3d673f75dd08a4234c60ba7bf16
#
_entry.id   f05be3d673f75dd08a4234c60ba7bf16
#
_cell.length_a   1.000
_cell.length_b   1.000
_cell.length_c   1.000
_cell.angle_alpha   90.00
_cell.angle_beta   90.00
_cell.angle_gamma   90.00
#
_symmetry.space_group_name_H-M   'P 1'
#
loop_
_entity.id
_entity.type
_entity.pdbx_description
1 polymer ?
#
loop_
_entity_poly.entity_id
_entity_poly.type
_entity_poly.pdbx_seq_one_letter_code
_entity_poly.pdbx_strand_id
1 'polypeptide(L)'
;MPLFIYTDSIEKNVDEIRKYTNRKIIAVMKSNAYELGSKKIIPILRKKGVDFFAFEKCKEYFENIEVCKNTNVLIMESIPTNKILKINNKNVRISINSCLDAFYIRNLEIPLKVHLRIDSGMNRLGLQTIDEVKWVLNILKKNKDRRRQP
;
A
#
# COMPACT_ATOMS: atom_id res chain seq x y z
N MET A 1 -0.70 -25.75 20.04
CA MET A 1 -1.02 -26.55 18.84
C MET A 1 -0.19 -26.00 17.67
N PRO A 2 0.57 -26.80 16.93
CA PRO A 2 1.37 -26.31 15.82
C PRO A 2 0.45 -25.89 14.64
N LEU A 3 0.79 -24.76 13.97
CA LEU A 3 0.15 -24.32 12.75
C LEU A 3 0.93 -24.86 11.54
N PHE A 4 0.28 -25.64 10.70
CA PHE A 4 0.84 -26.13 9.44
C PHE A 4 0.34 -25.28 8.27
N ILE A 5 1.25 -24.80 7.42
CA ILE A 5 0.94 -24.02 6.23
C ILE A 5 1.31 -24.85 4.99
N TYR A 6 0.31 -25.16 4.17
CA TYR A 6 0.52 -25.87 2.91
C TYR A 6 0.86 -24.84 1.81
N THR A 7 2.14 -24.71 1.51
CA THR A 7 2.65 -23.73 0.54
C THR A 7 2.08 -23.94 -0.86
N ASP A 8 1.95 -25.21 -1.28
CA ASP A 8 1.39 -25.56 -2.59
C ASP A 8 -0.06 -25.10 -2.75
N SER A 9 -0.83 -25.08 -1.65
CA SER A 9 -2.19 -24.57 -1.67
C SER A 9 -2.24 -23.07 -1.91
N ILE A 10 -1.29 -22.31 -1.34
CA ILE A 10 -1.16 -20.88 -1.58
C ILE A 10 -0.80 -20.61 -3.05
N GLU A 11 0.15 -21.37 -3.59
CA GLU A 11 0.57 -21.24 -5.00
C GLU A 11 -0.60 -21.56 -5.94
N LYS A 12 -1.34 -22.65 -5.71
CA LYS A 12 -2.55 -23.01 -6.47
C LYS A 12 -3.63 -21.93 -6.40
N ASN A 13 -3.85 -21.33 -5.24
CA ASN A 13 -4.82 -20.24 -5.08
C ASN A 13 -4.47 -19.03 -5.96
N VAL A 14 -3.17 -18.67 -6.08
CA VAL A 14 -2.74 -17.62 -7.00
C VAL A 14 -3.03 -18.00 -8.45
N ASP A 15 -2.76 -19.25 -8.85
CA ASP A 15 -3.04 -19.73 -10.20
C ASP A 15 -4.55 -19.71 -10.50
N GLU A 16 -5.39 -20.12 -9.54
CA GLU A 16 -6.85 -20.04 -9.69
C GLU A 16 -7.31 -18.58 -9.88
N ILE A 17 -6.86 -17.64 -9.04
CA ILE A 17 -7.20 -16.22 -9.19
C ILE A 17 -6.83 -15.72 -10.60
N ARG A 18 -5.68 -16.12 -11.13
CA ARG A 18 -5.22 -15.71 -12.46
C ARG A 18 -6.07 -16.22 -13.62
N LYS A 19 -6.82 -17.30 -13.44
CA LYS A 19 -7.78 -17.76 -14.45
C LYS A 19 -8.94 -16.78 -14.64
N TYR A 20 -9.28 -16.00 -13.60
CA TYR A 20 -10.36 -15.03 -13.64
C TYR A 20 -9.92 -13.62 -13.99
N THR A 21 -8.62 -13.32 -13.94
CA THR A 21 -8.11 -11.98 -14.22
C THR A 21 -6.68 -12.00 -14.75
N ASN A 22 -6.42 -11.16 -15.76
CA ASN A 22 -5.08 -10.86 -16.25
C ASN A 22 -4.46 -9.61 -15.57
N ARG A 23 -5.16 -9.04 -14.57
CA ARG A 23 -4.72 -7.83 -13.86
C ARG A 23 -3.65 -8.15 -12.82
N LYS A 24 -2.91 -7.11 -12.43
CA LYS A 24 -1.94 -7.23 -11.34
C LYS A 24 -2.67 -7.53 -10.03
N ILE A 25 -2.11 -8.45 -9.26
CA ILE A 25 -2.60 -8.83 -7.94
C ILE A 25 -1.91 -7.97 -6.89
N ILE A 26 -2.68 -7.41 -5.97
CA ILE A 26 -2.17 -6.80 -4.74
C ILE A 26 -2.48 -7.75 -3.59
N ALA A 27 -1.44 -8.36 -3.03
CA ALA A 27 -1.61 -9.27 -1.89
C ALA A 27 -1.63 -8.49 -0.58
N VAL A 28 -2.72 -8.63 0.19
CA VAL A 28 -2.90 -7.94 1.47
C VAL A 28 -2.25 -8.74 2.58
N MET A 29 -1.23 -8.14 3.24
CA MET A 29 -0.36 -8.76 4.25
C MET A 29 -0.63 -8.27 5.68
N LYS A 30 -1.79 -7.63 5.94
CA LYS A 30 -2.13 -7.12 7.26
C LYS A 30 -2.15 -8.21 8.32
N SER A 31 -1.97 -7.83 9.60
CA SER A 31 -1.94 -8.75 10.73
C SER A 31 -0.98 -9.92 10.49
N ASN A 32 0.25 -9.61 10.05
CA ASN A 32 1.29 -10.61 9.76
C ASN A 32 0.81 -11.68 8.74
N ALA A 33 0.19 -11.25 7.64
CA ALA A 33 -0.49 -12.12 6.67
C ALA A 33 -1.58 -12.98 7.33
N TYR A 34 -2.46 -12.35 8.12
CA TYR A 34 -3.52 -13.04 8.88
C TYR A 34 -2.96 -14.17 9.77
N GLU A 35 -1.89 -13.88 10.50
CA GLU A 35 -1.13 -14.79 11.39
C GLU A 35 -0.36 -15.91 10.67
N LEU A 36 -0.37 -15.98 9.35
CA LEU A 36 0.39 -16.98 8.58
C LEU A 36 1.89 -16.67 8.50
N GLY A 37 2.30 -15.45 8.87
CA GLY A 37 3.69 -15.02 8.83
C GLY A 37 4.09 -14.38 7.49
N SER A 38 4.02 -13.05 7.41
CA SER A 38 4.32 -12.28 6.19
C SER A 38 5.67 -12.60 5.59
N LYS A 39 6.71 -12.77 6.43
CA LYS A 39 8.06 -13.12 5.98
C LYS A 39 8.15 -14.48 5.28
N LYS A 40 7.21 -15.39 5.59
CA LYS A 40 7.12 -16.72 4.95
C LYS A 40 6.25 -16.65 3.68
N ILE A 41 5.13 -15.95 3.74
CA ILE A 41 4.13 -15.90 2.67
C ILE A 41 4.61 -15.05 1.48
N ILE A 42 5.22 -13.89 1.72
CA ILE A 42 5.70 -13.00 0.66
C ILE A 42 6.63 -13.71 -0.35
N PRO A 43 7.68 -14.46 0.07
CA PRO A 43 8.53 -15.18 -0.87
C PRO A 43 7.76 -16.20 -1.74
N ILE A 44 6.77 -16.88 -1.18
CA ILE A 44 5.93 -17.84 -1.91
C ILE A 44 5.13 -17.13 -3.01
N LEU A 45 4.47 -16.04 -2.65
CA LEU A 45 3.70 -15.23 -3.60
C LEU A 45 4.59 -14.62 -4.69
N ARG A 46 5.82 -14.20 -4.35
CA ARG A 46 6.78 -13.68 -5.31
C ARG A 46 7.20 -14.72 -6.35
N LYS A 47 7.41 -15.98 -5.96
CA LYS A 47 7.66 -17.09 -6.91
C LYS A 47 6.55 -17.21 -7.94
N LYS A 48 5.31 -16.92 -7.55
CA LYS A 48 4.14 -16.89 -8.44
C LYS A 48 3.98 -15.55 -9.18
N GLY A 49 4.99 -14.67 -9.13
CA GLY A 49 5.00 -13.39 -9.85
C GLY A 49 4.06 -12.33 -9.24
N VAL A 50 3.69 -12.45 -7.97
CA VAL A 50 3.03 -11.35 -7.24
C VAL A 50 4.11 -10.42 -6.74
N ASP A 51 4.11 -9.19 -7.23
CA ASP A 51 5.12 -8.15 -6.95
C ASP A 51 4.57 -6.92 -6.24
N PHE A 52 3.33 -6.97 -5.75
CA PHE A 52 2.67 -5.88 -5.08
C PHE A 52 2.00 -6.35 -3.77
N PHE A 53 2.42 -5.77 -2.65
CA PHE A 53 1.96 -6.13 -1.31
C PHE A 53 1.35 -4.93 -0.61
N ALA A 54 0.25 -5.14 0.13
CA ALA A 54 -0.39 -4.09 0.89
C ALA A 54 -0.38 -4.42 2.39
N PHE A 55 0.12 -3.48 3.20
CA PHE A 55 0.12 -3.56 4.65
C PHE A 55 -0.90 -2.59 5.24
N GLU A 56 -1.53 -2.95 6.33
CA GLU A 56 -2.42 -2.02 7.02
C GLU A 56 -1.60 -0.91 7.69
N LYS A 57 -0.56 -1.28 8.43
CA LYS A 57 0.25 -0.38 9.24
C LYS A 57 1.66 -0.18 8.68
N CYS A 58 2.18 1.03 8.83
CA CYS A 58 3.56 1.36 8.47
C CYS A 58 4.59 0.49 9.24
N LYS A 59 4.28 0.14 10.49
CA LYS A 59 5.10 -0.79 11.29
C LYS A 59 5.25 -2.15 10.62
N GLU A 60 4.18 -2.72 10.11
CA GLU A 60 4.20 -4.02 9.42
C GLU A 60 5.12 -3.98 8.18
N TYR A 61 5.09 -2.88 7.42
CA TYR A 61 6.02 -2.69 6.31
C TYR A 61 7.48 -2.69 6.77
N PHE A 62 7.81 -1.92 7.82
CA PHE A 62 9.19 -1.86 8.32
C PHE A 62 9.70 -3.21 8.83
N GLU A 63 8.85 -4.02 9.43
CA GLU A 63 9.18 -5.39 9.87
C GLU A 63 9.44 -6.36 8.70
N ASN A 64 8.92 -6.04 7.50
CA ASN A 64 8.99 -6.86 6.30
C ASN A 64 9.85 -6.27 5.18
N ILE A 65 10.65 -5.24 5.45
CA ILE A 65 11.38 -4.46 4.43
C ILE A 65 12.28 -5.35 3.56
N GLU A 66 12.94 -6.34 4.16
CA GLU A 66 13.86 -7.25 3.48
C GLU A 66 13.16 -8.13 2.45
N VAL A 67 12.03 -8.73 2.79
CA VAL A 67 11.27 -9.60 1.88
C VAL A 67 10.50 -8.79 0.82
N CYS A 68 10.32 -7.48 1.05
CA CYS A 68 9.69 -6.54 0.13
C CYS A 68 10.69 -5.80 -0.78
N LYS A 69 11.99 -6.12 -0.73
CA LYS A 69 12.98 -5.53 -1.65
C LYS A 69 12.56 -5.75 -3.11
N ASN A 70 12.64 -4.68 -3.90
CA ASN A 70 12.29 -4.66 -5.33
C ASN A 70 10.82 -5.02 -5.64
N THR A 71 9.92 -4.92 -4.67
CA THR A 71 8.49 -5.06 -4.87
C THR A 71 7.77 -3.72 -4.74
N ASN A 72 6.54 -3.67 -5.21
CA ASN A 72 5.65 -2.55 -4.94
C ASN A 72 4.98 -2.76 -3.58
N VAL A 73 4.84 -1.69 -2.82
CA VAL A 73 4.19 -1.74 -1.51
C VAL A 73 3.13 -0.63 -1.42
N LEU A 74 1.99 -0.94 -0.82
CA LEU A 74 0.96 0.01 -0.41
C LEU A 74 0.80 -0.03 1.11
N ILE A 75 0.91 1.12 1.76
CA ILE A 75 0.56 1.26 3.18
C ILE A 75 -0.82 1.90 3.25
N MET A 76 -1.76 1.21 3.91
CA MET A 76 -3.18 1.54 3.84
C MET A 76 -3.66 2.47 4.96
N GLU A 77 -2.94 2.55 6.08
CA GLU A 77 -3.25 3.52 7.15
C GLU A 77 -2.82 4.94 6.77
N SER A 78 -3.39 5.93 7.47
CA SER A 78 -2.88 7.30 7.47
C SER A 78 -1.54 7.37 8.21
N ILE A 79 -0.48 7.81 7.52
CA ILE A 79 0.89 7.75 8.04
C ILE A 79 1.31 9.13 8.53
N PRO A 80 1.78 9.26 9.78
CA PRO A 80 2.38 10.49 10.27
C PRO A 80 3.60 10.91 9.42
N THR A 81 3.76 12.21 9.18
CA THR A 81 4.79 12.79 8.32
C THR A 81 6.21 12.33 8.67
N ASN A 82 6.53 12.23 9.96
CA ASN A 82 7.83 11.78 10.43
C ASN A 82 8.13 10.32 10.10
N LYS A 83 7.12 9.48 9.92
CA LYS A 83 7.28 8.10 9.44
C LYS A 83 7.41 8.05 7.91
N ILE A 84 6.69 8.91 7.19
CA ILE A 84 6.80 9.03 5.73
C ILE A 84 8.25 9.35 5.34
N LEU A 85 8.89 10.29 6.03
CA LEU A 85 10.28 10.68 5.80
C LEU A 85 11.30 9.54 6.00
N LYS A 86 10.94 8.50 6.77
CA LYS A 86 11.78 7.31 6.98
C LYS A 86 11.63 6.26 5.87
N ILE A 87 10.65 6.42 4.97
CA ILE A 87 10.42 5.50 3.86
C ILE A 87 11.40 5.84 2.73
N ASN A 88 12.55 5.16 2.71
CA ASN A 88 13.54 5.30 1.66
C ASN A 88 13.35 4.24 0.56
N ASN A 89 12.16 4.21 -0.05
CA ASN A 89 11.87 3.27 -1.14
C ASN A 89 10.86 3.87 -2.12
N LYS A 90 11.32 4.18 -3.33
CA LYS A 90 10.51 4.77 -4.41
C LYS A 90 9.33 3.90 -4.87
N ASN A 91 9.29 2.63 -4.49
CA ASN A 91 8.23 1.70 -4.85
C ASN A 91 7.14 1.61 -3.77
N VAL A 92 7.30 2.31 -2.66
CA VAL A 92 6.25 2.42 -1.63
C VAL A 92 5.24 3.49 -2.03
N ARG A 93 3.98 3.14 -1.90
CA ARG A 93 2.82 4.01 -2.06
C ARG A 93 2.13 4.16 -0.71
N ILE A 94 1.59 5.32 -0.46
CA ILE A 94 0.80 5.61 0.73
C ILE A 94 -0.64 5.88 0.36
N SER A 95 -1.57 5.47 1.22
CA SER A 95 -2.99 5.81 1.06
C SER A 95 -3.27 7.22 1.56
N ILE A 96 -4.08 7.96 0.82
CA ILE A 96 -4.74 9.18 1.25
C ILE A 96 -6.17 8.79 1.61
N ASN A 97 -6.44 8.73 2.91
CA ASN A 97 -7.71 8.26 3.46
C ASN A 97 -8.66 9.39 3.84
N SER A 98 -8.15 10.64 3.83
CA SER A 98 -8.89 11.84 4.19
C SER A 98 -8.27 13.10 3.58
N CYS A 99 -9.01 14.20 3.58
CA CYS A 99 -8.47 15.52 3.25
C CYS A 99 -7.32 15.92 4.17
N LEU A 100 -7.36 15.50 5.44
CA LEU A 100 -6.31 15.80 6.41
C LEU A 100 -4.97 15.14 6.04
N ASP A 101 -4.98 13.91 5.51
CA ASP A 101 -3.76 13.25 5.03
C ASP A 101 -3.11 14.06 3.91
N ALA A 102 -3.90 14.52 2.93
CA ALA A 102 -3.40 15.36 1.83
C ALA A 102 -2.84 16.69 2.35
N PHE A 103 -3.51 17.28 3.34
CA PHE A 103 -3.06 18.52 3.98
C PHE A 103 -1.69 18.35 4.65
N TYR A 104 -1.45 17.27 5.38
CA TYR A 104 -0.17 17.04 6.06
C TYR A 104 0.97 16.76 5.09
N ILE A 105 0.72 16.06 3.99
CA ILE A 105 1.78 15.73 3.02
C ILE A 105 2.05 16.83 1.98
N ARG A 106 1.18 17.85 1.90
CA ARG A 106 1.25 18.90 0.87
C ARG A 106 2.58 19.67 0.82
N ASN A 107 3.27 19.75 1.95
CA ASN A 107 4.53 20.50 2.07
C ASN A 107 5.77 19.57 2.08
N LEU A 108 5.59 18.26 1.90
CA LEU A 108 6.74 17.36 1.82
C LEU A 108 7.45 17.51 0.49
N GLU A 109 8.74 17.80 0.53
CA GLU A 109 9.60 17.98 -0.66
C GLU A 109 10.14 16.67 -1.23
N ILE A 110 9.59 15.54 -0.83
CA ILE A 110 9.97 14.22 -1.32
C ILE A 110 8.99 13.70 -2.37
N PRO A 111 9.46 12.92 -3.37
CA PRO A 111 8.57 12.31 -4.35
C PRO A 111 7.76 11.19 -3.71
N LEU A 112 6.44 11.38 -3.61
CA LEU A 112 5.52 10.40 -3.08
C LEU A 112 4.64 9.81 -4.18
N LYS A 113 4.44 8.50 -4.15
CA LYS A 113 3.38 7.81 -4.89
C LYS A 113 2.20 7.62 -3.95
N VAL A 114 1.03 8.02 -4.37
CA VAL A 114 -0.17 7.96 -3.53
C VAL A 114 -1.29 7.18 -4.20
N HIS A 115 -2.12 6.52 -3.40
CA HIS A 115 -3.42 6.01 -3.78
C HIS A 115 -4.49 6.80 -3.05
N LEU A 116 -5.45 7.36 -3.79
CA LEU A 116 -6.64 7.95 -3.17
C LEU A 116 -7.59 6.83 -2.79
N ARG A 117 -8.00 6.81 -1.54
CA ARG A 117 -9.03 5.91 -1.07
C ARG A 117 -10.38 6.58 -1.18
N ILE A 118 -11.29 5.94 -1.87
CA ILE A 118 -12.68 6.38 -1.99
C ILE A 118 -13.54 5.50 -1.10
N ASP A 119 -14.37 6.12 -0.26
CA ASP A 119 -15.38 5.40 0.49
C ASP A 119 -16.62 5.20 -0.39
N SER A 120 -16.85 3.96 -0.78
CA SER A 120 -18.00 3.58 -1.61
C SER A 120 -19.21 3.11 -0.79
N GLY A 121 -19.28 3.48 0.50
CA GLY A 121 -20.42 3.17 1.37
C GLY A 121 -20.10 2.34 2.61
N MET A 122 -18.83 1.97 2.83
CA MET A 122 -18.41 1.28 4.06
C MET A 122 -18.38 2.24 5.28
N ASN A 123 -18.29 3.55 5.06
CA ASN A 123 -18.29 4.61 6.07
C ASN A 123 -17.22 4.43 7.17
N ARG A 124 -15.99 4.00 6.75
CA ARG A 124 -14.88 3.81 7.69
C ARG A 124 -13.70 4.74 7.40
N LEU A 125 -13.17 4.69 6.21
CA LEU A 125 -12.03 5.48 5.74
C LEU A 125 -12.17 5.72 4.24
N GLY A 126 -11.75 6.90 3.79
CA GLY A 126 -11.77 7.28 2.38
C GLY A 126 -12.47 8.61 2.17
N LEU A 127 -12.25 9.20 1.01
CA LEU A 127 -12.95 10.41 0.56
C LEU A 127 -14.39 10.04 0.19
N GLN A 128 -15.34 10.79 0.68
CA GLN A 128 -16.77 10.48 0.56
C GLN A 128 -17.47 11.27 -0.55
N THR A 129 -16.92 12.42 -0.90
CA THR A 129 -17.53 13.31 -1.89
C THR A 129 -16.60 13.61 -3.06
N ILE A 130 -17.19 13.96 -4.20
CA ILE A 130 -16.43 14.41 -5.39
C ILE A 130 -15.63 15.68 -5.07
N ASP A 131 -16.16 16.56 -4.22
CA ASP A 131 -15.48 17.81 -3.87
C ASP A 131 -14.24 17.56 -3.00
N GLU A 132 -14.29 16.61 -2.06
CA GLU A 132 -13.11 16.15 -1.34
C GLU A 132 -12.05 15.59 -2.29
N VAL A 133 -12.43 14.77 -3.26
CA VAL A 133 -11.51 14.22 -4.26
C VAL A 133 -10.87 15.34 -5.08
N LYS A 134 -11.66 16.29 -5.58
CA LYS A 134 -11.16 17.45 -6.32
C LYS A 134 -10.19 18.29 -5.50
N TRP A 135 -10.53 18.54 -4.24
CA TRP A 135 -9.72 19.31 -3.33
C TRP A 135 -8.36 18.62 -3.08
N VAL A 136 -8.37 17.32 -2.79
CA VAL A 136 -7.14 16.52 -2.58
C VAL A 136 -6.27 16.53 -3.85
N LEU A 137 -6.87 16.32 -5.02
CA LEU A 137 -6.14 16.35 -6.29
C LEU A 137 -5.49 17.71 -6.55
N ASN A 138 -6.17 18.81 -6.23
CA ASN A 138 -5.62 20.16 -6.40
C ASN A 138 -4.42 20.41 -5.48
N ILE A 139 -4.50 19.96 -4.23
CA ILE A 139 -3.38 20.06 -3.28
C ILE A 139 -2.16 19.26 -3.78
N LEU A 140 -2.38 18.03 -4.22
CA LEU A 140 -1.30 17.16 -4.68
C LEU A 140 -0.66 17.65 -6.00
N LYS A 141 -1.43 18.28 -6.91
CA LYS A 141 -0.92 18.90 -8.13
C LYS A 141 -0.01 20.11 -7.82
N LYS A 142 -0.43 21.00 -6.94
CA LYS A 142 0.38 22.18 -6.55
C LYS A 142 1.75 21.77 -6.01
N ASN A 143 1.86 20.63 -5.32
CA ASN A 143 3.14 20.10 -4.87
C ASN A 143 4.03 19.61 -6.00
N LYS A 144 3.46 19.08 -7.09
CA LYS A 144 4.21 18.63 -8.26
C LYS A 144 4.79 19.82 -9.02
N ASP A 145 4.05 20.90 -9.11
CA ASP A 145 4.46 22.11 -9.81
C ASP A 145 5.53 22.89 -9.05
N ARG A 146 5.44 22.99 -7.72
CA ARG A 146 6.48 23.59 -6.88
C ARG A 146 7.86 22.91 -7.01
N ARG A 147 7.88 21.59 -7.22
CA ARG A 147 9.11 20.79 -7.42
C ARG A 147 9.73 20.92 -8.81
N ARG A 148 9.05 21.57 -9.75
CA ARG A 148 9.53 21.81 -11.12
C ARG A 148 10.02 23.24 -11.33
N GLN A 149 9.91 24.11 -10.33
CA GLN A 149 10.48 25.43 -10.37
C GLN A 149 11.97 25.33 -9.98
N PRO A 150 12.88 25.93 -10.77
CA PRO A 150 14.33 25.88 -10.53
C PRO A 150 14.73 26.57 -9.25
#